data_b85f45c06050732779a9018b010eb880
#
_entry.id   b85f45c06050732779a9018b010eb880
#
_cell.length_a   1.000
_cell.length_b   1.000
_cell.length_c   1.000
_cell.angle_alpha   90.00
_cell.angle_beta   90.00
_cell.angle_gamma   90.00
#
_symmetry.space_group_name_H-M   'P 1'
#
loop_
_entity.id
_entity.type
_entity.pdbx_description
1 polymer ?
#
loop_
_entity_poly.entity_id
_entity_poly.type
_entity_poly.pdbx_seq_one_letter_code
_entity_poly.pdbx_strand_id
1 'polypeptide(L)'
;IYGGLVDSRTHQLPQDILTSRAERLLNLKSLGGDPLVYVFTTIMRSPKASSAPVEPAYYAEWGPKLFRMGVLEDKLDLKEISRKERKELSGLKVEIPQAVQEDRARRRSLNIATTELLLHGVESGNFDYLLIGRDDTAPYSQAHKEARKMDILVRELPKEKIRFFSGADQLGLLLLSRAASRVSYEIPMVYVDFAEGKGGETIPAYEDDEIAFSAAEHIHAAGGWPTANLARADLVLAVNTPFDGVTVEASNPKNTGTITEHTEKFVADVERYLKQGKAVAVADIAYGNGADNALVRKLFEEEVAEKLAAYGGWNLSLIHI
;
A
#
# COMPACT_ATOMS: atom_id res chain seq x y z
N ILE A 1 9.85 3.35 8.09
CA ILE A 1 9.06 4.04 7.06
C ILE A 1 9.02 5.53 7.34
N TYR A 2 8.51 5.94 8.48
CA TYR A 2 8.40 7.36 8.84
C TYR A 2 9.52 7.86 9.75
N GLY A 3 10.24 7.01 10.42
CA GLY A 3 11.24 7.39 11.42
C GLY A 3 12.67 7.39 10.92
N GLY A 4 12.96 6.72 9.83
CA GLY A 4 14.33 6.59 9.30
C GLY A 4 14.76 7.80 8.49
N LEU A 5 14.14 7.99 7.35
CA LEU A 5 14.50 9.05 6.40
C LEU A 5 13.65 10.31 6.61
N VAL A 6 12.34 10.17 6.58
CA VAL A 6 11.38 11.28 6.71
C VAL A 6 10.35 10.95 7.77
N ASP A 7 10.46 11.51 8.95
CA ASP A 7 9.35 11.50 9.89
C ASP A 7 8.53 12.78 9.71
N SER A 8 7.63 12.73 8.76
CA SER A 8 6.75 13.86 8.45
C SER A 8 5.45 13.87 9.25
N ARG A 9 5.19 12.83 10.07
CA ARG A 9 3.95 12.71 10.85
C ARG A 9 4.00 13.49 12.15
N THR A 10 5.01 13.30 12.96
CA THR A 10 5.05 13.81 14.33
C THR A 10 6.09 14.88 14.59
N HIS A 11 7.24 14.86 13.94
CA HIS A 11 8.24 15.86 14.22
C HIS A 11 8.51 16.87 13.09
N GLN A 12 9.23 17.89 13.45
CA GLN A 12 9.44 19.08 12.62
C GLN A 12 10.90 19.19 12.20
N LEU A 13 11.43 18.10 11.60
CA LEU A 13 12.77 18.16 11.07
C LEU A 13 12.86 19.19 9.93
N PRO A 14 13.89 20.02 9.92
CA PRO A 14 14.12 20.95 8.82
C PRO A 14 14.58 20.18 7.57
N GLN A 15 14.37 20.80 6.41
CA GLN A 15 14.63 20.18 5.12
C GLN A 15 16.10 19.78 4.91
N ASP A 16 17.04 20.55 5.41
CA ASP A 16 18.48 20.28 5.32
C ASP A 16 18.86 18.95 5.98
N ILE A 17 18.25 18.60 7.11
CA ILE A 17 18.44 17.31 7.77
C ILE A 17 17.89 16.17 6.90
N LEU A 18 16.71 16.35 6.31
CA LEU A 18 16.11 15.35 5.42
C LEU A 18 16.93 15.17 4.14
N THR A 19 17.37 16.27 3.55
CA THR A 19 18.27 16.27 2.39
C THR A 19 19.56 15.53 2.71
N SER A 20 20.22 15.85 3.83
CA SER A 20 21.45 15.16 4.24
C SER A 20 21.26 13.65 4.44
N ARG A 21 20.11 13.23 4.99
CA ARG A 21 19.77 11.80 5.12
C ARG A 21 19.61 11.13 3.76
N ALA A 22 18.89 11.76 2.83
CA ALA A 22 18.72 11.25 1.48
C ALA A 22 20.06 11.17 0.71
N GLU A 23 20.90 12.19 0.82
CA GLU A 23 22.24 12.21 0.21
C GLU A 23 23.14 11.08 0.73
N ARG A 24 23.02 10.71 2.02
CA ARG A 24 23.73 9.54 2.55
C ARG A 24 23.30 8.25 1.88
N LEU A 25 22.02 8.08 1.58
CA LEU A 25 21.53 6.92 0.81
C LEU A 25 22.05 6.96 -0.64
N LEU A 26 21.98 8.12 -1.30
CA LEU A 26 22.48 8.32 -2.66
C LEU A 26 23.98 7.98 -2.79
N ASN A 27 24.74 8.14 -1.72
CA ASN A 27 26.18 7.89 -1.71
C ASN A 27 26.58 6.47 -1.23
N LEU A 28 25.63 5.55 -0.99
CA LEU A 28 25.97 4.21 -0.46
C LEU A 28 26.92 3.43 -1.36
N LYS A 29 26.74 3.47 -2.68
CA LYS A 29 27.65 2.78 -3.62
C LYS A 29 29.08 3.33 -3.61
N SER A 30 29.26 4.61 -3.26
CA SER A 30 30.58 5.23 -3.17
C SER A 30 31.42 4.71 -1.99
N LEU A 31 30.83 4.00 -1.04
CA LEU A 31 31.54 3.39 0.08
C LEU A 31 32.35 2.16 -0.33
N GLY A 32 32.28 1.73 -1.59
CA GLY A 32 33.05 0.63 -2.16
C GLY A 32 32.32 -0.71 -2.12
N GLY A 33 32.84 -1.71 -2.87
CA GLY A 33 32.29 -3.05 -2.92
C GLY A 33 31.13 -3.26 -3.89
N ASP A 34 30.68 -2.23 -4.60
CA ASP A 34 29.54 -2.26 -5.54
C ASP A 34 28.30 -3.00 -4.99
N PRO A 35 27.77 -2.57 -3.82
CA PRO A 35 26.63 -3.23 -3.21
C PRO A 35 25.37 -3.02 -4.03
N LEU A 36 24.46 -4.01 -4.00
CA LEU A 36 23.07 -3.80 -4.44
C LEU A 36 22.35 -2.90 -3.44
N VAL A 37 21.83 -1.78 -3.91
CA VAL A 37 21.15 -0.78 -3.08
C VAL A 37 19.67 -0.75 -3.43
N TYR A 38 18.85 -1.28 -2.54
CA TYR A 38 17.39 -1.26 -2.63
C TYR A 38 16.83 -0.29 -1.58
N VAL A 39 16.00 0.63 -2.04
CA VAL A 39 15.47 1.72 -1.22
C VAL A 39 13.94 1.74 -1.30
N PHE A 40 13.28 2.14 -0.24
CA PHE A 40 11.87 2.48 -0.29
C PHE A 40 11.56 3.78 0.44
N THR A 41 10.49 4.40 0.02
CA THR A 41 9.89 5.58 0.66
C THR A 41 8.38 5.53 0.53
N THR A 42 7.68 6.40 1.24
CA THR A 42 6.22 6.47 1.19
C THR A 42 5.73 7.89 0.97
N ILE A 43 4.69 8.05 0.17
CA ILE A 43 3.86 9.25 0.19
C ILE A 43 3.01 9.21 1.46
N MET A 44 3.04 10.29 2.19
CA MET A 44 2.38 10.45 3.48
C MET A 44 0.88 10.23 3.38
N ARG A 45 0.33 9.42 4.26
CA ARG A 45 -1.09 9.09 4.33
C ARG A 45 -2.01 10.30 4.50
N SER A 46 -3.29 10.08 4.22
CA SER A 46 -4.37 11.04 4.46
C SER A 46 -5.40 10.43 5.42
N PRO A 47 -5.18 10.52 6.74
CA PRO A 47 -6.03 9.88 7.72
C PRO A 47 -7.48 10.36 7.64
N LYS A 48 -8.43 9.40 7.61
CA LYS A 48 -9.88 9.67 7.54
C LYS A 48 -10.48 10.05 8.91
N ALA A 49 -9.79 9.69 9.99
CA ALA A 49 -10.28 9.81 11.36
C ALA A 49 -9.43 10.79 12.21
N SER A 50 -9.86 11.02 13.44
CA SER A 50 -9.09 11.73 14.46
C SER A 50 -8.04 10.79 15.04
N SER A 51 -6.82 10.83 14.51
CA SER A 51 -5.72 9.88 14.81
C SER A 51 -4.56 10.54 15.56
N ALA A 52 -4.87 11.33 16.57
CA ALA A 52 -3.91 12.11 17.32
C ALA A 52 -2.70 11.36 17.92
N PRO A 53 -2.77 10.08 18.33
CA PRO A 53 -1.58 9.41 18.89
C PRO A 53 -0.41 9.26 17.92
N VAL A 54 -0.71 9.19 16.62
CA VAL A 54 0.27 8.92 15.55
C VAL A 54 0.36 10.03 14.51
N GLU A 55 -0.42 11.09 14.70
CA GLU A 55 -0.44 12.29 13.86
C GLU A 55 -0.19 13.54 14.72
N PRO A 56 0.08 14.71 14.13
CA PRO A 56 0.13 15.96 14.89
C PRO A 56 -1.14 16.19 15.72
N ALA A 57 -0.99 16.74 16.92
CA ALA A 57 -2.07 16.84 17.90
C ALA A 57 -3.36 17.49 17.38
N TYR A 58 -3.26 18.38 16.38
CA TYR A 58 -4.43 19.00 15.77
C TYR A 58 -5.34 18.03 15.00
N TYR A 59 -4.86 16.81 14.68
CA TYR A 59 -5.72 15.79 14.07
C TYR A 59 -6.83 15.28 15.00
N ALA A 60 -6.67 15.43 16.34
CA ALA A 60 -7.73 15.12 17.29
C ALA A 60 -9.01 15.92 17.00
N GLU A 61 -8.86 17.18 16.63
CA GLU A 61 -9.96 18.10 16.34
C GLU A 61 -10.29 18.19 14.84
N TRP A 62 -9.25 18.26 14.00
CA TRP A 62 -9.39 18.63 12.58
C TRP A 62 -9.23 17.47 11.60
N GLY A 63 -8.83 16.27 12.05
CA GLY A 63 -8.52 15.13 11.18
C GLY A 63 -9.58 14.85 10.09
N PRO A 64 -10.86 14.60 10.43
CA PRO A 64 -11.89 14.34 9.43
C PRO A 64 -12.11 15.50 8.45
N LYS A 65 -12.01 16.76 8.92
CA LYS A 65 -12.16 17.94 8.07
C LYS A 65 -10.96 18.13 7.14
N LEU A 66 -9.76 17.85 7.62
CA LEU A 66 -8.54 17.85 6.80
C LEU A 66 -8.59 16.79 5.71
N PHE A 67 -9.09 15.59 6.05
CA PHE A 67 -9.32 14.55 5.03
C PHE A 67 -10.34 15.01 3.99
N ARG A 68 -11.52 15.50 4.44
CA ARG A 68 -12.57 15.98 3.54
C ARG A 68 -12.08 17.14 2.66
N MET A 69 -11.31 18.07 3.21
CA MET A 69 -10.67 19.14 2.44
C MET A 69 -9.77 18.57 1.35
N GLY A 70 -8.94 17.57 1.66
CA GLY A 70 -8.08 16.88 0.70
C GLY A 70 -8.86 16.20 -0.42
N VAL A 71 -9.96 15.51 -0.10
CA VAL A 71 -10.89 14.93 -1.10
C VAL A 71 -11.40 15.98 -2.07
N LEU A 72 -11.85 17.12 -1.54
CA LEU A 72 -12.41 18.20 -2.37
C LEU A 72 -11.35 18.93 -3.19
N GLU A 73 -10.15 19.05 -2.68
CA GLU A 73 -9.02 19.62 -3.42
C GLU A 73 -8.57 18.70 -4.58
N ASP A 74 -8.61 17.38 -4.36
CA ASP A 74 -8.31 16.39 -5.38
C ASP A 74 -9.38 16.41 -6.50
N LYS A 75 -10.67 16.40 -6.14
CA LYS A 75 -11.78 16.58 -7.10
C LYS A 75 -11.71 17.90 -7.86
N LEU A 76 -11.25 18.99 -7.20
CA LEU A 76 -11.07 20.28 -7.86
C LEU A 76 -9.96 20.21 -8.90
N ASP A 77 -8.86 19.57 -8.58
CA ASP A 77 -7.71 19.37 -9.47
C ASP A 77 -8.10 18.54 -10.72
N LEU A 78 -8.91 17.49 -10.51
CA LEU A 78 -9.48 16.63 -11.56
C LEU A 78 -10.63 17.29 -12.35
N LYS A 79 -11.11 18.45 -11.94
CA LYS A 79 -12.31 19.14 -12.49
C LYS A 79 -13.62 18.37 -12.30
N GLU A 80 -13.68 17.51 -11.30
CA GLU A 80 -14.83 16.65 -10.96
C GLU A 80 -15.66 17.19 -9.78
N ILE A 81 -15.27 18.33 -9.24
CA ILE A 81 -15.95 18.94 -8.08
C ILE A 81 -17.26 19.60 -8.48
N SER A 82 -18.35 19.25 -7.80
CA SER A 82 -19.67 19.88 -7.94
C SER A 82 -19.70 21.30 -7.37
N ARG A 83 -20.72 22.09 -7.75
CA ARG A 83 -20.94 23.45 -7.19
C ARG A 83 -21.14 23.41 -5.67
N LYS A 84 -21.85 22.40 -5.14
CA LYS A 84 -22.06 22.21 -3.69
C LYS A 84 -20.75 21.91 -2.97
N GLU A 85 -19.96 21.00 -3.51
CA GLU A 85 -18.66 20.62 -2.96
C GLU A 85 -17.65 21.79 -3.02
N ARG A 86 -17.70 22.61 -4.04
CA ARG A 86 -16.85 23.83 -4.13
C ARG A 86 -17.18 24.82 -3.01
N LYS A 87 -18.47 24.98 -2.67
CA LYS A 87 -18.89 25.83 -1.56
C LYS A 87 -18.44 25.23 -0.22
N GLU A 88 -18.56 23.90 -0.08
CA GLU A 88 -18.07 23.16 1.09
C GLU A 88 -16.57 23.36 1.29
N LEU A 89 -15.77 23.19 0.22
CA LEU A 89 -14.32 23.41 0.27
C LEU A 89 -13.96 24.82 0.73
N SER A 90 -14.67 25.84 0.22
CA SER A 90 -14.45 27.22 0.65
C SER A 90 -14.79 27.41 2.14
N GLY A 91 -15.83 26.76 2.63
CA GLY A 91 -16.17 26.76 4.06
C GLY A 91 -15.10 26.10 4.91
N LEU A 92 -14.63 24.92 4.54
CA LEU A 92 -13.57 24.21 5.26
C LEU A 92 -12.26 25.02 5.34
N LYS A 93 -11.90 25.72 4.27
CA LYS A 93 -10.69 26.59 4.24
C LYS A 93 -10.80 27.79 5.17
N VAL A 94 -12.00 28.24 5.46
CA VAL A 94 -12.25 29.32 6.45
C VAL A 94 -12.30 28.75 7.87
N GLU A 95 -12.89 27.58 8.03
CA GLU A 95 -13.12 26.94 9.33
C GLU A 95 -11.85 26.37 9.96
N ILE A 96 -11.03 25.69 9.17
CA ILE A 96 -9.77 25.07 9.64
C ILE A 96 -8.74 26.20 9.86
N PRO A 97 -8.12 26.30 11.05
CA PRO A 97 -7.12 27.34 11.32
C PRO A 97 -6.00 27.34 10.29
N GLN A 98 -5.62 28.53 9.82
CA GLN A 98 -4.58 28.69 8.81
C GLN A 98 -3.26 28.02 9.23
N ALA A 99 -2.86 28.14 10.50
CA ALA A 99 -1.65 27.50 11.01
C ALA A 99 -1.66 25.97 10.89
N VAL A 100 -2.85 25.34 11.02
CA VAL A 100 -3.04 23.90 10.82
C VAL A 100 -2.85 23.53 9.36
N GLN A 101 -3.44 24.30 8.45
CA GLN A 101 -3.31 24.09 7.02
C GLN A 101 -1.86 24.25 6.55
N GLU A 102 -1.16 25.27 7.03
CA GLU A 102 0.24 25.55 6.72
C GLU A 102 1.18 24.47 7.24
N ASP A 103 1.02 24.03 8.50
CA ASP A 103 1.85 22.95 9.05
C ASP A 103 1.64 21.64 8.28
N ARG A 104 0.38 21.29 7.98
CA ARG A 104 0.06 20.12 7.15
C ARG A 104 0.71 20.22 5.77
N ALA A 105 0.57 21.34 5.08
CA ALA A 105 1.15 21.56 3.77
C ALA A 105 2.68 21.46 3.80
N ARG A 106 3.32 22.05 4.82
CA ARG A 106 4.77 21.99 5.02
C ARG A 106 5.26 20.55 5.21
N ARG A 107 4.61 19.76 6.07
CA ARG A 107 4.98 18.34 6.31
C ARG A 107 4.90 17.52 5.03
N ARG A 108 3.83 17.70 4.27
CA ARG A 108 3.63 17.00 3.00
C ARG A 108 4.65 17.41 1.94
N SER A 109 4.94 18.71 1.82
CA SER A 109 5.98 19.18 0.87
C SER A 109 7.36 18.64 1.21
N LEU A 110 7.72 18.51 2.48
CA LEU A 110 8.98 17.88 2.90
C LEU A 110 9.04 16.41 2.50
N ASN A 111 7.95 15.66 2.67
CA ASN A 111 7.86 14.27 2.26
C ASN A 111 8.02 14.13 0.73
N ILE A 112 7.31 14.94 -0.05
CA ILE A 112 7.39 14.92 -1.51
C ILE A 112 8.80 15.30 -1.98
N ALA A 113 9.36 16.41 -1.48
CA ALA A 113 10.69 16.86 -1.88
C ALA A 113 11.79 15.83 -1.57
N THR A 114 11.67 15.11 -0.44
CA THR A 114 12.61 14.02 -0.12
C THR A 114 12.42 12.83 -1.08
N THR A 115 11.19 12.48 -1.42
CA THR A 115 10.90 11.41 -2.39
C THR A 115 11.44 11.78 -3.79
N GLU A 116 11.25 13.03 -4.23
CA GLU A 116 11.82 13.54 -5.50
C GLU A 116 13.34 13.45 -5.50
N LEU A 117 14.00 13.78 -4.39
CA LEU A 117 15.46 13.64 -4.27
C LEU A 117 15.92 12.18 -4.44
N LEU A 118 15.14 11.20 -3.94
CA LEU A 118 15.46 9.79 -4.10
C LEU A 118 15.30 9.29 -5.54
N LEU A 119 14.47 9.93 -6.39
CA LEU A 119 14.38 9.59 -7.81
C LEU A 119 15.73 9.75 -8.51
N HIS A 120 16.53 10.74 -8.13
CA HIS A 120 17.88 10.91 -8.66
C HIS A 120 18.80 9.70 -8.41
N GLY A 121 18.54 8.92 -7.36
CA GLY A 121 19.26 7.69 -7.09
C GLY A 121 19.03 6.60 -8.16
N VAL A 122 17.82 6.59 -8.74
CA VAL A 122 17.48 5.70 -9.86
C VAL A 122 18.13 6.22 -11.17
N GLU A 123 17.99 7.51 -11.44
CA GLU A 123 18.55 8.17 -12.63
C GLU A 123 20.05 8.01 -12.73
N SER A 124 20.76 8.24 -11.62
CA SER A 124 22.21 8.17 -11.54
C SER A 124 22.77 6.74 -11.42
N GLY A 125 21.89 5.73 -11.25
CA GLY A 125 22.30 4.34 -11.02
C GLY A 125 22.84 4.05 -9.62
N ASN A 126 22.69 4.98 -8.68
CA ASN A 126 23.06 4.78 -7.27
C ASN A 126 22.11 3.82 -6.55
N PHE A 127 20.86 3.73 -7.00
CA PHE A 127 19.92 2.72 -6.55
C PHE A 127 19.71 1.68 -7.64
N ASP A 128 19.73 0.41 -7.25
CA ASP A 128 19.39 -0.70 -8.13
C ASP A 128 17.88 -0.90 -8.19
N TYR A 129 17.17 -0.50 -7.10
CA TYR A 129 15.72 -0.53 -7.07
C TYR A 129 15.16 0.45 -6.05
N LEU A 130 14.07 1.12 -6.42
CA LEU A 130 13.32 2.03 -5.56
C LEU A 130 11.84 1.64 -5.53
N LEU A 131 11.28 1.47 -4.33
CA LEU A 131 9.84 1.37 -4.12
C LEU A 131 9.30 2.67 -3.53
N ILE A 132 8.22 3.18 -4.10
CA ILE A 132 7.46 4.29 -3.54
C ILE A 132 6.06 3.76 -3.21
N GLY A 133 5.74 3.72 -1.93
CA GLY A 133 4.40 3.35 -1.47
C GLY A 133 3.50 4.57 -1.31
N ARG A 134 2.21 4.37 -1.40
CA ARG A 134 1.17 5.34 -1.03
C ARG A 134 0.47 4.85 0.21
N ASP A 135 0.75 5.48 1.35
CA ASP A 135 0.18 5.06 2.62
C ASP A 135 -1.25 5.56 2.80
N ASP A 136 -2.16 4.69 3.23
CA ASP A 136 -3.57 4.98 3.51
C ASP A 136 -4.22 5.95 2.50
N THR A 137 -4.19 5.57 1.23
CA THR A 137 -4.78 6.38 0.16
C THR A 137 -6.28 6.09 -0.03
N ALA A 138 -6.91 6.78 -0.96
CA ALA A 138 -8.29 6.60 -1.34
C ALA A 138 -8.48 7.18 -2.76
N PRO A 139 -9.53 6.75 -3.51
CA PRO A 139 -9.80 7.25 -4.88
C PRO A 139 -9.83 8.77 -5.01
N TYR A 140 -10.18 9.46 -3.92
CA TYR A 140 -10.01 10.91 -3.78
C TYR A 140 -9.39 11.22 -2.44
N SER A 141 -8.21 11.80 -2.43
CA SER A 141 -7.51 12.20 -1.21
C SER A 141 -6.34 13.14 -1.53
N GLN A 142 -5.78 13.76 -0.52
CA GLN A 142 -4.54 14.52 -0.69
C GLN A 142 -3.39 13.62 -1.14
N ALA A 143 -3.30 12.38 -0.62
CA ALA A 143 -2.29 11.42 -1.03
C ALA A 143 -2.45 11.04 -2.51
N HIS A 144 -3.69 10.78 -2.98
CA HIS A 144 -3.99 10.52 -4.39
C HIS A 144 -3.61 11.71 -5.30
N LYS A 145 -3.92 12.95 -4.89
CA LYS A 145 -3.53 14.16 -5.64
C LYS A 145 -2.01 14.28 -5.78
N GLU A 146 -1.27 14.01 -4.72
CA GLU A 146 0.19 14.03 -4.72
C GLU A 146 0.78 12.87 -5.53
N ALA A 147 0.17 11.70 -5.43
CA ALA A 147 0.54 10.52 -6.20
C ALA A 147 0.47 10.77 -7.71
N ARG A 148 -0.58 11.40 -8.22
CA ARG A 148 -0.68 11.74 -9.64
C ARG A 148 0.45 12.65 -10.14
N LYS A 149 0.94 13.56 -9.29
CA LYS A 149 2.09 14.41 -9.63
C LYS A 149 3.39 13.62 -9.64
N MET A 150 3.57 12.76 -8.64
CA MET A 150 4.73 11.89 -8.54
C MET A 150 4.79 10.89 -9.71
N ASP A 151 3.64 10.35 -10.12
CA ASP A 151 3.53 9.41 -11.24
C ASP A 151 4.08 9.99 -12.56
N ILE A 152 3.92 11.29 -12.79
CA ILE A 152 4.49 11.97 -13.95
C ILE A 152 6.02 11.85 -13.96
N LEU A 153 6.66 12.04 -12.81
CA LEU A 153 8.12 11.93 -12.67
C LEU A 153 8.59 10.48 -12.79
N VAL A 154 7.86 9.57 -12.16
CA VAL A 154 8.18 8.13 -12.16
C VAL A 154 8.07 7.50 -13.55
N ARG A 155 7.16 7.98 -14.40
CA ARG A 155 6.97 7.46 -15.78
C ARG A 155 8.19 7.61 -16.66
N GLU A 156 9.02 8.61 -16.42
CA GLU A 156 10.24 8.88 -17.19
C GLU A 156 11.40 7.97 -16.77
N LEU A 157 11.26 7.23 -15.66
CA LEU A 157 12.30 6.36 -15.10
C LEU A 157 12.17 4.91 -15.60
N PRO A 158 13.28 4.14 -15.61
CA PRO A 158 13.27 2.74 -16.00
C PRO A 158 12.36 1.89 -15.08
N LYS A 159 11.30 1.33 -15.64
CA LYS A 159 10.30 0.57 -14.87
C LYS A 159 10.85 -0.68 -14.18
N GLU A 160 11.95 -1.21 -14.66
CA GLU A 160 12.67 -2.33 -14.03
C GLU A 160 13.42 -1.92 -12.75
N LYS A 161 13.58 -0.62 -12.51
CA LYS A 161 14.29 -0.07 -11.33
C LYS A 161 13.39 0.67 -10.35
N ILE A 162 12.12 0.89 -10.69
CA ILE A 162 11.21 1.63 -9.83
C ILE A 162 9.79 1.08 -9.92
N ARG A 163 9.10 1.05 -8.78
CA ARG A 163 7.65 0.83 -8.69
C ARG A 163 7.00 1.84 -7.78
N PHE A 164 5.77 2.18 -8.12
CA PHE A 164 4.95 3.14 -7.41
C PHE A 164 3.51 2.65 -7.32
N PHE A 165 3.06 2.28 -6.12
CA PHE A 165 1.75 1.64 -5.89
C PHE A 165 1.23 1.89 -4.47
N SER A 166 -0.02 1.50 -4.19
CA SER A 166 -0.66 1.63 -2.87
C SER A 166 -0.03 0.69 -1.84
N GLY A 167 0.12 1.16 -0.60
CA GLY A 167 0.67 0.43 0.53
C GLY A 167 1.94 1.06 1.08
N ALA A 168 2.33 0.64 2.27
CA ALA A 168 3.48 1.17 2.98
C ALA A 168 4.23 0.10 3.81
N ASP A 169 3.53 -0.64 4.65
CA ASP A 169 4.13 -1.52 5.66
C ASP A 169 4.90 -2.69 5.05
N GLN A 170 4.46 -3.20 3.90
CA GLN A 170 5.03 -4.33 3.21
C GLN A 170 6.31 -4.02 2.41
N LEU A 171 6.63 -2.75 2.15
CA LEU A 171 7.69 -2.35 1.19
C LEU A 171 9.05 -2.96 1.52
N GLY A 172 9.42 -2.99 2.79
CA GLY A 172 10.67 -3.61 3.24
C GLY A 172 10.72 -5.12 2.95
N LEU A 173 9.62 -5.83 3.16
CA LEU A 173 9.53 -7.27 2.88
C LEU A 173 9.56 -7.57 1.38
N LEU A 174 8.91 -6.73 0.56
CA LEU A 174 8.99 -6.86 -0.89
C LEU A 174 10.43 -6.72 -1.39
N LEU A 175 11.18 -5.76 -0.84
CA LEU A 175 12.61 -5.61 -1.17
C LEU A 175 13.45 -6.79 -0.70
N LEU A 176 13.17 -7.38 0.46
CA LEU A 176 13.85 -8.59 0.93
C LEU A 176 13.56 -9.78 0.02
N SER A 177 12.30 -9.99 -0.37
CA SER A 177 11.91 -11.02 -1.33
C SER A 177 12.62 -10.82 -2.68
N ARG A 178 12.63 -9.58 -3.20
CA ARG A 178 13.35 -9.23 -4.41
C ARG A 178 14.86 -9.52 -4.31
N ALA A 179 15.46 -9.21 -3.17
CA ALA A 179 16.87 -9.49 -2.93
C ALA A 179 17.14 -11.00 -2.93
N ALA A 180 16.28 -11.79 -2.30
CA ALA A 180 16.36 -13.24 -2.32
C ALA A 180 16.27 -13.79 -3.74
N SER A 181 15.26 -13.38 -4.52
CA SER A 181 15.10 -13.75 -5.93
C SER A 181 16.33 -13.39 -6.77
N ARG A 182 16.93 -12.22 -6.52
CA ARG A 182 18.14 -11.76 -7.21
C ARG A 182 19.36 -12.62 -6.89
N VAL A 183 19.51 -13.03 -5.63
CA VAL A 183 20.66 -13.84 -5.17
C VAL A 183 20.53 -15.29 -5.63
N SER A 184 19.32 -15.84 -5.63
CA SER A 184 19.04 -17.20 -6.12
C SER A 184 19.01 -17.29 -7.65
N TYR A 185 18.99 -16.16 -8.36
CA TYR A 185 18.78 -16.11 -9.82
C TYR A 185 17.44 -16.73 -10.26
N GLU A 186 16.42 -16.62 -9.43
CA GLU A 186 15.08 -17.14 -9.70
C GLU A 186 14.08 -16.01 -9.87
N ILE A 187 13.07 -16.22 -10.71
CA ILE A 187 11.92 -15.33 -10.87
C ILE A 187 10.68 -16.17 -10.58
N PRO A 188 10.13 -16.11 -9.36
CA PRO A 188 8.94 -16.88 -9.01
C PRO A 188 7.75 -16.49 -9.89
N MET A 189 7.11 -17.49 -10.48
CA MET A 189 5.88 -17.32 -11.27
C MET A 189 4.68 -17.42 -10.33
N VAL A 190 3.87 -16.37 -10.26
CA VAL A 190 2.73 -16.30 -9.33
C VAL A 190 1.42 -16.27 -10.09
N TYR A 191 0.58 -17.29 -9.87
CA TYR A 191 -0.80 -17.32 -10.34
C TYR A 191 -1.69 -16.66 -9.30
N VAL A 192 -2.45 -15.64 -9.69
CA VAL A 192 -3.37 -14.94 -8.78
C VAL A 192 -4.78 -15.41 -9.07
N ASP A 193 -5.48 -15.81 -8.01
CA ASP A 193 -6.89 -16.20 -8.06
C ASP A 193 -7.69 -15.35 -7.06
N PHE A 194 -8.82 -14.82 -7.48
CA PHE A 194 -9.66 -13.95 -6.67
C PHE A 194 -10.95 -14.65 -6.29
N ALA A 195 -11.43 -14.40 -5.07
CA ALA A 195 -12.74 -14.84 -4.66
C ALA A 195 -13.84 -14.33 -5.62
N GLU A 196 -14.97 -15.02 -5.66
CA GLU A 196 -16.10 -14.65 -6.51
C GLU A 196 -16.67 -13.25 -6.23
N GLY A 197 -17.55 -12.80 -7.11
CA GLY A 197 -18.18 -11.50 -7.03
C GLY A 197 -17.37 -10.45 -7.74
N LYS A 198 -17.06 -9.35 -7.06
CA LYS A 198 -16.20 -8.28 -7.59
C LYS A 198 -14.75 -8.73 -7.76
N GLY A 199 -14.29 -9.65 -6.96
CA GLY A 199 -12.95 -10.23 -7.10
C GLY A 199 -11.87 -9.18 -7.29
N GLY A 200 -11.11 -9.29 -8.37
CA GLY A 200 -10.01 -8.38 -8.70
C GLY A 200 -10.38 -6.91 -8.92
N GLU A 201 -11.65 -6.60 -9.21
CA GLU A 201 -12.17 -5.22 -9.34
C GLU A 201 -12.43 -4.54 -7.98
N THR A 202 -12.24 -5.25 -6.87
CA THR A 202 -12.37 -4.68 -5.53
C THR A 202 -11.30 -3.62 -5.31
N ILE A 203 -11.70 -2.43 -4.87
CA ILE A 203 -10.77 -1.40 -4.37
C ILE A 203 -10.75 -1.53 -2.84
N PRO A 204 -9.65 -2.05 -2.26
CA PRO A 204 -9.58 -2.26 -0.82
C PRO A 204 -9.67 -0.94 -0.04
N ALA A 205 -10.13 -1.01 1.20
CA ALA A 205 -9.98 0.12 2.11
C ALA A 205 -8.50 0.53 2.19
N TYR A 206 -8.24 1.83 2.24
CA TYR A 206 -6.88 2.39 2.26
C TYR A 206 -6.08 2.31 0.95
N GLU A 207 -6.71 1.86 -0.16
CA GLU A 207 -6.16 1.93 -1.50
C GLU A 207 -6.98 2.82 -2.45
N ASP A 208 -6.41 3.14 -3.60
CA ASP A 208 -7.03 3.92 -4.67
C ASP A 208 -7.04 3.17 -6.03
N ASP A 209 -6.50 1.95 -6.04
CA ASP A 209 -6.45 1.06 -7.20
C ASP A 209 -7.22 -0.26 -6.94
N GLU A 210 -7.62 -0.94 -8.02
CA GLU A 210 -8.18 -2.29 -7.96
C GLU A 210 -7.14 -3.29 -7.45
N ILE A 211 -7.58 -4.27 -6.64
CA ILE A 211 -6.67 -5.27 -6.05
C ILE A 211 -5.95 -6.12 -7.09
N ALA A 212 -6.53 -6.32 -8.27
CA ALA A 212 -5.86 -7.02 -9.36
C ALA A 212 -4.59 -6.28 -9.83
N PHE A 213 -4.67 -4.96 -9.94
CA PHE A 213 -3.50 -4.13 -10.27
C PHE A 213 -2.50 -4.11 -9.11
N SER A 214 -2.99 -3.87 -7.90
CA SER A 214 -2.16 -3.82 -6.69
C SER A 214 -1.40 -5.14 -6.48
N ALA A 215 -2.06 -6.29 -6.58
CA ALA A 215 -1.43 -7.60 -6.47
C ALA A 215 -0.32 -7.81 -7.52
N ALA A 216 -0.57 -7.43 -8.78
CA ALA A 216 0.44 -7.54 -9.83
C ALA A 216 1.68 -6.66 -9.56
N GLU A 217 1.48 -5.43 -9.09
CA GLU A 217 2.57 -4.53 -8.72
C GLU A 217 3.38 -5.07 -7.53
N HIS A 218 2.72 -5.66 -6.53
CA HIS A 218 3.39 -6.31 -5.39
C HIS A 218 4.24 -7.51 -5.82
N ILE A 219 3.71 -8.37 -6.71
CA ILE A 219 4.46 -9.51 -7.26
C ILE A 219 5.70 -9.02 -8.00
N HIS A 220 5.56 -8.01 -8.86
CA HIS A 220 6.71 -7.43 -9.56
C HIS A 220 7.71 -6.80 -8.59
N ALA A 221 7.24 -6.07 -7.58
CA ALA A 221 8.09 -5.46 -6.57
C ALA A 221 8.88 -6.49 -5.77
N ALA A 222 8.26 -7.63 -5.46
CA ALA A 222 8.89 -8.77 -4.77
C ALA A 222 9.90 -9.55 -5.63
N GLY A 223 10.05 -9.22 -6.92
CA GLY A 223 10.95 -9.93 -7.84
C GLY A 223 10.32 -11.12 -8.56
N GLY A 224 9.01 -11.33 -8.39
CA GLY A 224 8.25 -12.36 -9.09
C GLY A 224 7.62 -11.87 -10.40
N TRP A 225 6.91 -12.78 -11.06
CA TRP A 225 6.19 -12.49 -12.30
C TRP A 225 4.77 -13.07 -12.27
N PRO A 226 3.72 -12.26 -12.50
CA PRO A 226 2.36 -12.77 -12.61
C PRO A 226 2.20 -13.69 -13.82
N THR A 227 1.51 -14.81 -13.65
CA THR A 227 1.23 -15.76 -14.74
C THR A 227 -0.24 -16.15 -14.80
N ALA A 228 -0.79 -16.22 -16.00
CA ALA A 228 -2.13 -16.79 -16.24
C ALA A 228 -2.12 -18.33 -16.33
N ASN A 229 -0.93 -18.95 -16.33
CA ASN A 229 -0.80 -20.39 -16.49
C ASN A 229 -0.52 -21.07 -15.13
N LEU A 230 -1.55 -21.62 -14.52
CA LEU A 230 -1.47 -22.34 -13.26
C LEU A 230 -0.41 -23.47 -13.28
N ALA A 231 -0.27 -24.19 -14.41
CA ALA A 231 0.71 -25.29 -14.49
C ALA A 231 2.16 -24.81 -14.30
N ARG A 232 2.45 -23.58 -14.72
CA ARG A 232 3.79 -22.95 -14.59
C ARG A 232 3.97 -22.16 -13.29
N ALA A 233 2.93 -22.02 -12.49
CA ALA A 233 3.02 -21.26 -11.26
C ALA A 233 3.84 -21.99 -10.19
N ASP A 234 4.78 -21.30 -9.62
CA ASP A 234 5.53 -21.72 -8.42
C ASP A 234 4.69 -21.47 -7.16
N LEU A 235 3.88 -20.41 -7.17
CA LEU A 235 3.00 -20.01 -6.08
C LEU A 235 1.63 -19.64 -6.63
N VAL A 236 0.58 -20.05 -5.94
CA VAL A 236 -0.78 -19.53 -6.09
C VAL A 236 -1.04 -18.51 -4.98
N LEU A 237 -1.37 -17.28 -5.36
CA LEU A 237 -1.86 -16.24 -4.46
C LEU A 237 -3.39 -16.20 -4.54
N ALA A 238 -4.06 -16.82 -3.58
CA ALA A 238 -5.51 -16.79 -3.46
C ALA A 238 -5.92 -15.54 -2.66
N VAL A 239 -6.69 -14.66 -3.28
CA VAL A 239 -7.08 -13.37 -2.70
C VAL A 239 -8.54 -13.41 -2.28
N ASN A 240 -8.80 -13.41 -0.97
CA ASN A 240 -10.14 -13.32 -0.41
C ASN A 240 -10.64 -11.88 -0.50
N THR A 241 -11.63 -11.63 -1.33
CA THR A 241 -12.30 -10.35 -1.51
C THR A 241 -13.75 -10.43 -1.05
N PRO A 242 -14.36 -9.34 -0.54
CA PRO A 242 -15.79 -9.34 -0.27
C PRO A 242 -16.58 -9.48 -1.59
N PHE A 243 -17.69 -10.23 -1.56
CA PHE A 243 -18.48 -10.51 -2.75
C PHE A 243 -18.97 -9.25 -3.49
N ASP A 244 -19.36 -8.23 -2.73
CA ASP A 244 -19.82 -6.94 -3.26
C ASP A 244 -18.70 -5.93 -3.55
N GLY A 245 -17.45 -6.28 -3.24
CA GLY A 245 -16.29 -5.41 -3.40
C GLY A 245 -16.18 -4.29 -2.35
N VAL A 246 -16.97 -4.34 -1.29
CA VAL A 246 -16.98 -3.31 -0.23
C VAL A 246 -16.22 -3.80 0.99
N THR A 247 -14.98 -3.37 1.15
CA THR A 247 -14.18 -3.66 2.34
C THR A 247 -14.59 -2.76 3.52
N VAL A 248 -14.64 -3.35 4.70
CA VAL A 248 -14.93 -2.65 5.97
C VAL A 248 -13.88 -3.05 7.02
N GLU A 249 -13.87 -2.35 8.16
CA GLU A 249 -12.97 -2.69 9.26
C GLU A 249 -13.27 -4.08 9.85
N ALA A 250 -12.24 -4.79 10.29
CA ALA A 250 -12.39 -6.10 10.94
C ALA A 250 -13.20 -6.02 12.25
N SER A 251 -13.20 -4.87 12.90
CA SER A 251 -14.04 -4.59 14.08
C SER A 251 -15.53 -4.38 13.75
N ASN A 252 -15.90 -4.36 12.46
CA ASN A 252 -17.29 -4.19 12.05
C ASN A 252 -18.15 -5.39 12.53
N PRO A 253 -19.34 -5.16 13.11
CA PRO A 253 -20.22 -6.26 13.54
C PRO A 253 -20.62 -7.26 12.45
N LYS A 254 -20.47 -6.90 11.17
CA LYS A 254 -20.69 -7.82 10.05
C LYS A 254 -19.60 -8.89 9.92
N ASN A 255 -18.42 -8.67 10.50
CA ASN A 255 -17.35 -9.66 10.53
C ASN A 255 -17.67 -10.75 11.55
N THR A 256 -18.66 -11.56 11.25
CA THR A 256 -19.07 -12.71 12.06
C THR A 256 -18.31 -13.96 11.63
N GLY A 257 -18.18 -14.94 12.51
CA GLY A 257 -17.63 -16.26 12.10
C GLY A 257 -18.63 -17.12 11.29
N THR A 258 -19.67 -16.53 10.70
CA THR A 258 -20.69 -17.27 9.94
C THR A 258 -20.16 -17.63 8.56
N ILE A 259 -19.94 -18.91 8.31
CA ILE A 259 -19.49 -19.43 7.03
C ILE A 259 -20.63 -19.28 6.02
N THR A 260 -20.34 -18.71 4.87
CA THR A 260 -21.25 -18.50 3.75
C THR A 260 -20.83 -19.38 2.56
N GLU A 261 -21.71 -19.51 1.57
CA GLU A 261 -21.38 -20.21 0.31
C GLU A 261 -20.13 -19.62 -0.37
N HIS A 262 -19.97 -18.29 -0.31
CA HIS A 262 -18.79 -17.58 -0.80
C HIS A 262 -17.51 -18.06 -0.08
N THR A 263 -17.55 -18.14 1.27
CA THR A 263 -16.43 -18.63 2.07
C THR A 263 -16.11 -20.10 1.75
N GLU A 264 -17.15 -20.95 1.66
CA GLU A 264 -16.99 -22.37 1.33
C GLU A 264 -16.32 -22.57 -0.03
N LYS A 265 -16.76 -21.82 -1.03
CA LYS A 265 -16.21 -21.91 -2.37
C LYS A 265 -14.76 -21.46 -2.43
N PHE A 266 -14.43 -20.33 -1.80
CA PHE A 266 -13.05 -19.84 -1.74
C PHE A 266 -12.11 -20.87 -1.11
N VAL A 267 -12.50 -21.48 0.02
CA VAL A 267 -11.69 -22.52 0.69
C VAL A 267 -11.59 -23.78 -0.17
N ALA A 268 -12.67 -24.18 -0.86
CA ALA A 268 -12.62 -25.31 -1.78
C ALA A 268 -11.66 -25.07 -2.96
N ASP A 269 -11.58 -23.86 -3.48
CA ASP A 269 -10.60 -23.50 -4.51
C ASP A 269 -9.16 -23.55 -3.97
N VAL A 270 -8.90 -23.04 -2.77
CA VAL A 270 -7.61 -23.18 -2.08
C VAL A 270 -7.22 -24.64 -1.92
N GLU A 271 -8.12 -25.48 -1.42
CA GLU A 271 -7.89 -26.93 -1.30
C GLU A 271 -7.58 -27.60 -2.63
N ARG A 272 -8.28 -27.22 -3.68
CA ARG A 272 -8.05 -27.74 -5.03
C ARG A 272 -6.62 -27.46 -5.50
N TYR A 273 -6.08 -26.27 -5.24
CA TYR A 273 -4.68 -25.95 -5.56
C TYR A 273 -3.69 -26.76 -4.72
N LEU A 274 -3.94 -26.89 -3.42
CA LEU A 274 -3.10 -27.72 -2.54
C LEU A 274 -3.09 -29.19 -2.98
N LYS A 275 -4.27 -29.77 -3.35
CA LYS A 275 -4.40 -31.14 -3.89
C LYS A 275 -3.66 -31.32 -5.23
N GLN A 276 -3.45 -30.25 -6.00
CA GLN A 276 -2.61 -30.24 -7.20
C GLN A 276 -1.11 -30.08 -6.90
N GLY A 277 -0.72 -30.05 -5.64
CA GLY A 277 0.68 -29.92 -5.21
C GLY A 277 1.23 -28.50 -5.36
N LYS A 278 0.38 -27.48 -5.44
CA LYS A 278 0.82 -26.08 -5.50
C LYS A 278 1.11 -25.55 -4.11
N ALA A 279 2.16 -24.72 -3.99
CA ALA A 279 2.29 -23.82 -2.86
C ALA A 279 1.19 -22.76 -2.95
N VAL A 280 0.45 -22.54 -1.86
CA VAL A 280 -0.67 -21.58 -1.83
C VAL A 280 -0.46 -20.58 -0.70
N ALA A 281 -0.50 -19.30 -1.03
CA ALA A 281 -0.60 -18.21 -0.07
C ALA A 281 -2.00 -17.59 -0.14
N VAL A 282 -2.55 -17.23 1.00
CA VAL A 282 -3.85 -16.52 1.09
C VAL A 282 -3.61 -15.08 1.46
N ALA A 283 -4.12 -14.15 0.64
CA ALA A 283 -4.23 -12.73 0.96
C ALA A 283 -5.68 -12.43 1.32
N ASP A 284 -5.95 -12.16 2.58
CA ASP A 284 -7.29 -11.85 3.07
C ASP A 284 -7.48 -10.34 3.13
N ILE A 285 -8.19 -9.80 2.14
CA ILE A 285 -8.47 -8.37 2.02
C ILE A 285 -9.93 -8.01 2.25
N ALA A 286 -10.74 -8.99 2.68
CA ALA A 286 -12.16 -8.76 2.88
C ALA A 286 -12.43 -7.74 4.00
N TYR A 287 -11.56 -7.67 4.99
CA TYR A 287 -11.64 -6.73 6.11
C TYR A 287 -10.32 -6.00 6.34
N GLY A 288 -10.38 -4.68 6.52
CA GLY A 288 -9.23 -3.88 6.90
C GLY A 288 -8.83 -4.06 8.36
N ASN A 289 -7.54 -3.94 8.67
CA ASN A 289 -6.99 -4.06 10.02
C ASN A 289 -7.36 -5.37 10.76
N GLY A 290 -7.45 -6.47 10.00
CA GLY A 290 -7.78 -7.75 10.59
C GLY A 290 -7.96 -8.85 9.54
N ALA A 291 -8.72 -9.85 9.91
CA ALA A 291 -9.02 -11.00 9.09
C ALA A 291 -10.54 -11.20 8.94
N ASP A 292 -10.95 -11.92 7.90
CA ASP A 292 -12.30 -12.47 7.78
C ASP A 292 -12.47 -13.64 8.75
N ASN A 293 -13.27 -13.42 9.80
CA ASN A 293 -13.49 -14.42 10.83
C ASN A 293 -14.11 -15.72 10.28
N ALA A 294 -14.94 -15.63 9.24
CA ALA A 294 -15.54 -16.80 8.61
C ALA A 294 -14.50 -17.60 7.82
N LEU A 295 -13.63 -16.91 7.08
CA LEU A 295 -12.53 -17.55 6.35
C LEU A 295 -11.56 -18.25 7.30
N VAL A 296 -11.06 -17.53 8.31
CA VAL A 296 -10.12 -18.12 9.29
C VAL A 296 -10.73 -19.35 9.94
N ARG A 297 -11.97 -19.25 10.40
CA ARG A 297 -12.69 -20.38 10.98
C ARG A 297 -12.75 -21.57 10.02
N LYS A 298 -13.15 -21.34 8.76
CA LYS A 298 -13.28 -22.40 7.75
C LYS A 298 -11.95 -23.05 7.41
N LEU A 299 -10.87 -22.26 7.28
CA LEU A 299 -9.53 -22.80 7.04
C LEU A 299 -9.06 -23.75 8.15
N PHE A 300 -9.42 -23.48 9.42
CA PHE A 300 -9.12 -24.37 10.55
C PHE A 300 -10.04 -25.59 10.58
N GLU A 301 -11.34 -25.44 10.31
CA GLU A 301 -12.31 -26.56 10.29
C GLU A 301 -11.96 -27.62 9.22
N GLU A 302 -11.40 -27.21 8.08
CA GLU A 302 -10.98 -28.09 7.00
C GLU A 302 -9.49 -28.50 7.07
N GLU A 303 -8.80 -28.13 8.13
CA GLU A 303 -7.36 -28.43 8.30
C GLU A 303 -6.50 -27.92 7.11
N VAL A 304 -6.89 -26.79 6.53
CA VAL A 304 -6.21 -26.14 5.39
C VAL A 304 -5.13 -25.19 5.88
N ALA A 305 -5.36 -24.52 7.01
CA ALA A 305 -4.49 -23.46 7.51
C ALA A 305 -3.02 -23.89 7.63
N GLU A 306 -2.74 -25.11 8.14
CA GLU A 306 -1.40 -25.64 8.30
C GLU A 306 -0.70 -26.04 6.99
N LYS A 307 -1.45 -26.14 5.90
CA LYS A 307 -0.94 -26.50 4.57
C LYS A 307 -0.59 -25.30 3.71
N LEU A 308 -0.98 -24.10 4.15
CA LEU A 308 -0.68 -22.86 3.41
C LEU A 308 0.80 -22.51 3.49
N ALA A 309 1.36 -22.03 2.41
CA ALA A 309 2.71 -21.47 2.40
C ALA A 309 2.77 -20.14 3.17
N ALA A 310 1.68 -19.36 3.15
CA ALA A 310 1.52 -18.16 3.95
C ALA A 310 0.04 -17.75 4.06
N TYR A 311 -0.28 -16.97 5.08
CA TYR A 311 -1.54 -16.24 5.23
C TYR A 311 -1.24 -14.82 5.67
N GLY A 312 -1.89 -13.85 5.03
CA GLY A 312 -1.79 -12.44 5.40
C GLY A 312 -3.15 -11.77 5.35
N GLY A 313 -3.55 -11.13 6.46
CA GLY A 313 -4.71 -10.26 6.50
C GLY A 313 -4.33 -8.83 6.08
N TRP A 314 -5.31 -8.04 5.65
CA TRP A 314 -5.08 -6.69 5.18
C TRP A 314 -4.70 -5.74 6.33
N ASN A 315 -3.60 -5.03 6.20
CA ASN A 315 -3.00 -4.20 7.26
C ASN A 315 -2.67 -4.95 8.57
N LEU A 316 -2.61 -6.29 8.56
CA LEU A 316 -2.07 -7.08 9.67
C LEU A 316 -0.56 -7.25 9.57
N SER A 317 0.08 -6.59 8.63
CA SER A 317 1.49 -6.78 8.37
C SER A 317 2.33 -6.49 9.61
N LEU A 318 3.06 -7.50 10.05
CA LEU A 318 4.29 -7.39 10.85
C LEU A 318 4.21 -7.00 12.34
N ILE A 319 3.05 -6.68 12.91
CA ILE A 319 2.98 -6.37 14.35
C ILE A 319 2.90 -7.64 15.20
N HIS A 320 2.65 -8.81 14.59
CA HIS A 320 2.41 -10.07 15.30
C HIS A 320 3.22 -11.29 14.79
N ILE A 321 4.37 -11.06 14.14
CA ILE A 321 5.35 -12.12 13.89
C ILE A 321 6.52 -12.00 14.86
#